data_14c37ac06041aeec360e0ea74c2e1d22
#
_entry.id   14c37ac06041aeec360e0ea74c2e1d22
#
_cell.length_a   1.000
_cell.length_b   1.000
_cell.length_c   1.000
_cell.angle_alpha   90.00
_cell.angle_beta   90.00
_cell.angle_gamma   90.00
#
_symmetry.space_group_name_H-M   'P 1'
#
loop_
_entity.id
_entity.type
_entity.pdbx_description
1 polymer ?
#
loop_
_entity_poly.entity_id
_entity_poly.type
_entity_poly.pdbx_seq_one_letter_code
_entity_poly.pdbx_strand_id
1 'polypeptide(L)'
;MQANIDNSNEYINWIEEAISTGNIKCYDYGRFRNIKEISIGSLGKVYCANWNNFKDHMALKSFYNLNKITAKEIVHEIQLQRGLDFHNNIVRFCGITAENNTKNYSLVMEYADSGTLRNYLKENFENLTWDDKFNLAFQLTHVVLCLHDEGVVHRNLHSNNVLIHKNTIKLANLGLSKRIEEASDPQSRSVGMIPYADPKSFAQVDSQSQMYSLNEKSDVYSIGILLWEISSGHPPFPDEPHDIGLIMDILDGYREEPVPNTPKEYIKIYTECWNNEPDDRPTISEVFDKLKAAKEKFINETNYSLIVDKMVILFDKIEEKKENEKQIILNYLKNHNIIPREFYDWLLSNQDNSNSNYIVLLGEFNYLGIETDINESRAFELYQKAANLENISGINNLGYFYRNGIGVIPNKKRAFELYQRAADLGSMSGMNNLGYCYENGIGVSPSGKQAFKLYEKAANLGNTYGMKNLGDCYYYKIGTKIDEQRTFELLQEAANLGNTSGMNDLGHSYRHGIGTNVDKEKAFECYQKAADLENCVAQYNLAFMYEKGEGTEKNLDKAIYWYKKSAEQEQDAQMKLKQLLK
;
A
#
# COMPACT_ATOMS: atom_id res chain seq x y z
N MET A 1 64.41 19.43 12.12
CA MET A 1 63.97 18.42 11.14
C MET A 1 64.02 16.96 11.62
N GLN A 2 63.84 16.71 12.90
CA GLN A 2 63.94 15.33 13.48
C GLN A 2 62.69 14.84 14.20
N ALA A 3 61.61 15.62 14.26
CA ALA A 3 60.42 15.24 15.02
C ALA A 3 59.27 14.60 14.19
N ASN A 4 59.43 14.37 12.87
CA ASN A 4 58.34 13.92 11.97
C ASN A 4 58.50 12.48 11.42
N ILE A 5 59.48 11.70 11.85
CA ILE A 5 59.77 10.34 11.31
C ILE A 5 59.20 9.24 12.21
N ASP A 6 58.86 9.53 13.48
CA ASP A 6 58.53 8.48 14.47
C ASP A 6 57.07 8.01 14.48
N ASN A 7 56.11 8.79 14.02
CA ASN A 7 54.71 8.42 14.23
C ASN A 7 54.09 7.49 13.17
N SER A 8 54.65 7.33 11.96
CA SER A 8 54.17 6.34 10.99
C SER A 8 54.49 4.90 11.42
N ASN A 9 55.60 4.73 12.14
CA ASN A 9 55.99 3.46 12.73
C ASN A 9 55.05 3.00 13.86
N GLU A 10 54.41 3.93 14.58
CA GLU A 10 53.52 3.62 15.71
C GLU A 10 52.27 2.85 15.26
N TYR A 11 51.59 3.30 14.20
CA TYR A 11 50.39 2.61 13.67
C TYR A 11 50.73 1.25 13.01
N ILE A 12 51.85 1.17 12.30
CA ILE A 12 52.34 -0.10 11.72
C ILE A 12 52.70 -1.08 12.84
N ASN A 13 53.42 -0.60 13.88
CA ASN A 13 53.77 -1.40 15.06
C ASN A 13 52.52 -1.89 15.79
N TRP A 14 51.47 -1.07 15.92
CA TRP A 14 50.20 -1.51 16.48
C TRP A 14 49.57 -2.65 15.70
N ILE A 15 49.58 -2.60 14.33
CA ILE A 15 49.08 -3.69 13.49
C ILE A 15 49.92 -4.95 13.72
N GLU A 16 51.27 -4.87 13.70
CA GLU A 16 52.17 -5.97 13.91
C GLU A 16 51.98 -6.62 15.29
N GLU A 17 51.82 -5.80 16.33
CA GLU A 17 51.52 -6.27 17.69
C GLU A 17 50.18 -6.97 17.77
N ALA A 18 49.12 -6.39 17.15
CA ALA A 18 47.79 -6.96 17.14
C ALA A 18 47.75 -8.33 16.38
N ILE A 19 48.58 -8.50 15.34
CA ILE A 19 48.77 -9.78 14.69
C ILE A 19 49.49 -10.77 15.58
N SER A 20 50.65 -10.36 16.18
CA SER A 20 51.49 -11.25 16.97
C SER A 20 50.79 -11.74 18.24
N THR A 21 49.92 -10.91 18.83
CA THR A 21 49.11 -11.27 20.01
C THR A 21 47.84 -12.05 19.65
N GLY A 22 47.57 -12.32 18.34
CA GLY A 22 46.38 -13.01 17.89
C GLY A 22 45.09 -12.20 17.99
N ASN A 23 45.19 -10.89 18.30
CA ASN A 23 44.06 -9.97 18.38
C ASN A 23 43.44 -9.68 17.00
N ILE A 24 44.23 -9.79 15.94
CA ILE A 24 43.78 -9.68 14.54
C ILE A 24 44.20 -10.95 13.80
N LYS A 25 43.23 -11.55 13.09
CA LYS A 25 43.52 -12.74 12.26
C LYS A 25 44.30 -12.32 11.03
N CYS A 26 45.47 -12.97 10.82
CA CYS A 26 46.26 -12.79 9.62
C CYS A 26 46.00 -13.93 8.64
N TYR A 27 45.61 -13.56 7.43
CA TYR A 27 45.35 -14.51 6.32
C TYR A 27 46.59 -14.59 5.44
N ASP A 28 46.98 -15.82 5.05
CA ASP A 28 48.07 -16.04 4.11
C ASP A 28 47.62 -15.63 2.68
N TYR A 29 48.23 -14.56 2.13
CA TYR A 29 47.88 -14.04 0.82
C TYR A 29 47.92 -15.10 -0.29
N GLY A 30 48.88 -16.03 -0.22
CA GLY A 30 49.05 -17.13 -1.17
C GLY A 30 47.88 -18.11 -1.23
N ARG A 31 46.93 -18.06 -0.30
CA ARG A 31 45.72 -18.88 -0.29
C ARG A 31 44.49 -18.24 -0.91
N PHE A 32 44.55 -16.95 -1.26
CA PHE A 32 43.49 -16.34 -2.03
C PHE A 32 43.53 -16.75 -3.49
N ARG A 33 42.38 -17.04 -4.08
CA ARG A 33 42.19 -17.47 -5.47
C ARG A 33 41.18 -16.58 -6.16
N ASN A 34 41.21 -16.56 -7.50
CA ASN A 34 40.23 -15.81 -8.32
C ASN A 34 40.14 -14.33 -7.95
N ILE A 35 41.29 -13.71 -7.62
CA ILE A 35 41.36 -12.30 -7.23
C ILE A 35 40.94 -11.44 -8.43
N LYS A 36 39.81 -10.70 -8.29
CA LYS A 36 39.26 -9.84 -9.31
C LYS A 36 39.02 -8.46 -8.72
N GLU A 37 39.54 -7.42 -9.37
CA GLU A 37 39.26 -6.04 -9.00
C GLU A 37 37.76 -5.73 -9.19
N ILE A 38 37.12 -5.14 -8.16
CA ILE A 38 35.69 -4.78 -8.15
C ILE A 38 35.45 -3.31 -7.95
N SER A 39 36.41 -2.58 -7.36
CA SER A 39 36.28 -1.13 -7.16
C SER A 39 37.65 -0.46 -7.05
N ILE A 40 37.70 0.79 -7.51
CA ILE A 40 38.86 1.68 -7.37
C ILE A 40 38.41 2.92 -6.58
N GLY A 41 39.06 3.17 -5.45
CA GLY A 41 38.83 4.36 -4.63
C GLY A 41 40.05 5.30 -4.61
N SER A 42 39.89 6.43 -3.96
CA SER A 42 40.98 7.44 -3.81
C SER A 42 42.16 6.92 -3.00
N LEU A 43 41.94 6.05 -2.03
CA LEU A 43 42.95 5.52 -1.11
C LEU A 43 43.48 4.13 -1.52
N GLY A 44 42.80 3.42 -2.42
CA GLY A 44 43.18 2.06 -2.78
C GLY A 44 42.17 1.36 -3.66
N LYS A 45 42.30 0.05 -3.76
CA LYS A 45 41.46 -0.82 -4.59
C LYS A 45 40.78 -1.89 -3.72
N VAL A 46 39.60 -2.32 -4.16
CA VAL A 46 38.89 -3.44 -3.56
C VAL A 46 38.84 -4.61 -4.55
N TYR A 47 39.18 -5.77 -4.07
CA TYR A 47 39.16 -7.02 -4.85
C TYR A 47 38.18 -8.01 -4.23
N CYS A 48 37.51 -8.80 -5.07
CA CYS A 48 36.81 -10.00 -4.66
C CYS A 48 37.76 -11.20 -4.79
N ALA A 49 37.80 -12.06 -3.81
CA ALA A 49 38.66 -13.25 -3.83
C ALA A 49 38.00 -14.41 -3.06
N ASN A 50 38.37 -15.66 -3.44
CA ASN A 50 37.97 -16.84 -2.69
C ASN A 50 39.08 -17.23 -1.71
N TRP A 51 38.71 -17.54 -0.45
CA TRP A 51 39.65 -18.06 0.53
C TRP A 51 39.75 -19.57 0.44
N ASN A 52 40.94 -20.09 0.15
CA ASN A 52 41.19 -21.52 -0.13
C ASN A 52 40.31 -22.03 -1.29
N ASN A 53 39.74 -23.24 -1.12
CA ASN A 53 38.80 -23.86 -2.06
C ASN A 53 37.32 -23.67 -1.64
N PHE A 54 37.04 -22.80 -0.68
CA PHE A 54 35.67 -22.48 -0.27
C PHE A 54 34.99 -21.63 -1.32
N LYS A 55 33.67 -21.82 -1.50
CA LYS A 55 32.86 -21.02 -2.43
C LYS A 55 32.58 -19.59 -1.91
N ASP A 56 32.86 -19.35 -0.63
CA ASP A 56 32.60 -18.05 -0.02
C ASP A 56 33.61 -17.01 -0.50
N HIS A 57 33.08 -15.89 -0.99
CA HIS A 57 33.88 -14.76 -1.44
C HIS A 57 34.21 -13.85 -0.25
N MET A 58 35.38 -13.24 -0.32
CA MET A 58 35.84 -12.19 0.60
C MET A 58 36.21 -10.95 -0.19
N ALA A 59 36.07 -9.80 0.42
CA ALA A 59 36.56 -8.53 -0.11
C ALA A 59 37.95 -8.24 0.47
N LEU A 60 38.90 -7.89 -0.41
CA LEU A 60 40.25 -7.45 -0.04
C LEU A 60 40.37 -5.96 -0.37
N LYS A 61 40.44 -5.08 0.64
CA LYS A 61 40.66 -3.65 0.50
C LYS A 61 42.14 -3.35 0.64
N SER A 62 42.82 -3.06 -0.48
CA SER A 62 44.25 -2.72 -0.53
C SER A 62 44.43 -1.19 -0.67
N PHE A 63 45.56 -0.68 -0.19
CA PHE A 63 45.89 0.74 -0.18
C PHE A 63 47.05 1.03 -1.11
N TYR A 64 47.04 2.16 -1.84
CA TYR A 64 48.11 2.50 -2.79
C TYR A 64 49.45 2.74 -2.11
N ASN A 65 49.45 3.45 -0.99
CA ASN A 65 50.66 3.75 -0.21
C ASN A 65 50.35 3.71 1.29
N LEU A 66 51.16 2.98 2.04
CA LEU A 66 51.06 2.96 3.50
C LEU A 66 51.83 4.16 4.10
N ASN A 67 51.27 5.35 3.96
CA ASN A 67 51.80 6.55 4.63
C ASN A 67 51.15 6.70 6.01
N LYS A 68 51.62 7.72 6.79
CA LYS A 68 51.13 7.99 8.14
C LYS A 68 49.61 8.14 8.23
N ILE A 69 49.01 8.86 7.23
CA ILE A 69 47.57 9.14 7.22
C ILE A 69 46.80 7.84 6.97
N THR A 70 47.19 7.08 5.96
CA THR A 70 46.56 5.82 5.57
C THR A 70 46.68 4.75 6.68
N ALA A 71 47.86 4.65 7.36
CA ALA A 71 48.03 3.72 8.47
C ALA A 71 47.14 4.08 9.67
N LYS A 72 47.00 5.39 9.99
CA LYS A 72 46.08 5.86 11.01
C LYS A 72 44.64 5.51 10.69
N GLU A 73 44.19 5.74 9.46
CA GLU A 73 42.83 5.41 8.98
C GLU A 73 42.54 3.91 9.05
N ILE A 74 43.50 3.07 8.66
CA ILE A 74 43.39 1.60 8.76
C ILE A 74 43.21 1.16 10.22
N VAL A 75 44.04 1.65 11.12
CA VAL A 75 43.93 1.29 12.54
C VAL A 75 42.61 1.77 13.12
N HIS A 76 42.19 2.96 12.76
CA HIS A 76 40.93 3.54 13.23
C HIS A 76 39.73 2.71 12.67
N GLU A 77 39.72 2.37 11.38
CA GLU A 77 38.68 1.52 10.79
C GLU A 77 38.59 0.16 11.48
N ILE A 78 39.75 -0.47 11.76
CA ILE A 78 39.80 -1.76 12.46
C ILE A 78 39.23 -1.63 13.89
N GLN A 79 39.60 -0.57 14.63
CA GLN A 79 39.13 -0.35 16.00
C GLN A 79 37.62 -0.12 16.05
N LEU A 80 37.07 0.71 15.16
CA LEU A 80 35.63 0.95 15.06
C LEU A 80 34.87 -0.31 14.67
N GLN A 81 35.32 -1.02 13.63
CA GLN A 81 34.66 -2.24 13.18
C GLN A 81 34.65 -3.34 14.25
N ARG A 82 35.70 -3.46 15.04
CA ARG A 82 35.72 -4.43 16.16
C ARG A 82 34.75 -4.04 17.27
N GLY A 83 34.55 -2.74 17.52
CA GLY A 83 33.54 -2.24 18.45
C GLY A 83 32.11 -2.46 17.98
N LEU A 84 31.90 -2.55 16.67
CA LEU A 84 30.59 -2.61 16.00
C LEU A 84 30.29 -3.99 15.34
N ASP A 85 31.14 -5.01 15.56
CA ASP A 85 31.08 -6.33 14.89
C ASP A 85 29.78 -7.12 15.16
N PHE A 86 28.98 -6.69 16.13
CA PHE A 86 27.68 -7.27 16.45
C PHE A 86 26.52 -6.74 15.58
N HIS A 87 26.74 -5.70 14.77
CA HIS A 87 25.69 -5.15 13.90
C HIS A 87 25.66 -5.81 12.52
N ASN A 88 24.58 -6.53 12.24
CA ASN A 88 24.41 -7.24 10.96
C ASN A 88 24.41 -6.33 9.72
N ASN A 89 24.12 -5.03 9.87
CA ASN A 89 24.08 -4.06 8.78
C ASN A 89 25.42 -3.31 8.57
N ILE A 90 26.50 -3.72 9.21
CA ILE A 90 27.85 -3.22 8.98
C ILE A 90 28.67 -4.32 8.29
N VAL A 91 29.54 -3.92 7.34
CA VAL A 91 30.44 -4.86 6.67
C VAL A 91 31.43 -5.41 7.69
N ARG A 92 31.40 -6.73 7.90
CA ARG A 92 32.23 -7.37 8.92
C ARG A 92 33.72 -7.37 8.53
N PHE A 93 34.57 -6.93 9.45
CA PHE A 93 36.00 -7.10 9.38
C PHE A 93 36.40 -8.54 9.77
N CYS A 94 37.08 -9.24 8.85
CA CYS A 94 37.51 -10.62 9.07
C CYS A 94 38.98 -10.74 9.52
N GLY A 95 39.81 -9.77 9.17
CA GLY A 95 41.23 -9.77 9.48
C GLY A 95 42.06 -9.01 8.44
N ILE A 96 43.34 -9.31 8.36
CA ILE A 96 44.25 -8.66 7.42
C ILE A 96 45.05 -9.69 6.64
N THR A 97 45.61 -9.28 5.50
CA THR A 97 46.56 -10.03 4.72
C THR A 97 47.67 -9.12 4.19
N ALA A 98 48.83 -9.66 3.88
CA ALA A 98 49.90 -8.92 3.24
C ALA A 98 50.48 -9.72 2.08
N GLU A 99 50.78 -9.05 0.97
CA GLU A 99 51.40 -9.68 -0.19
C GLU A 99 52.88 -9.98 0.11
N ASN A 100 53.29 -11.25 -0.04
CA ASN A 100 54.62 -11.83 0.15
C ASN A 100 55.73 -10.87 0.62
N ASN A 101 56.01 -10.84 1.93
CA ASN A 101 57.09 -10.09 2.58
C ASN A 101 57.08 -8.54 2.39
N THR A 102 55.99 -7.99 1.93
CA THR A 102 55.79 -6.52 1.90
C THR A 102 55.01 -6.10 3.14
N LYS A 103 55.25 -4.87 3.64
CA LYS A 103 54.43 -4.31 4.69
C LYS A 103 53.12 -3.66 4.14
N ASN A 104 52.71 -4.04 2.94
CA ASN A 104 51.48 -3.57 2.31
C ASN A 104 50.32 -4.44 2.80
N TYR A 105 49.67 -3.98 3.86
CA TYR A 105 48.52 -4.69 4.42
C TYR A 105 47.25 -4.39 3.63
N SER A 106 46.41 -5.42 3.43
CA SER A 106 45.05 -5.31 2.93
C SER A 106 44.08 -5.80 3.98
N LEU A 107 42.94 -5.07 4.16
CA LEU A 107 41.86 -5.52 5.03
C LEU A 107 41.08 -6.65 4.34
N VAL A 108 40.81 -7.71 5.09
CA VAL A 108 39.97 -8.86 4.67
C VAL A 108 38.59 -8.65 5.28
N MET A 109 37.59 -8.50 4.45
CA MET A 109 36.24 -8.11 4.83
C MET A 109 35.18 -9.03 4.24
N GLU A 110 33.99 -9.00 4.80
CA GLU A 110 32.81 -9.64 4.20
C GLU A 110 32.56 -9.11 2.78
N TYR A 111 32.23 -10.00 1.86
CA TYR A 111 31.91 -9.64 0.48
C TYR A 111 30.40 -9.44 0.32
N ALA A 112 29.98 -8.31 -0.23
CA ALA A 112 28.61 -8.02 -0.59
C ALA A 112 28.35 -8.47 -2.04
N ASP A 113 27.40 -9.39 -2.22
CA ASP A 113 27.15 -10.08 -3.49
C ASP A 113 26.43 -9.24 -4.56
N SER A 114 25.70 -8.22 -4.13
CA SER A 114 24.87 -7.37 -5.00
C SER A 114 25.47 -5.97 -5.21
N GLY A 115 26.72 -5.76 -4.80
CA GLY A 115 27.47 -4.51 -5.03
C GLY A 115 27.00 -3.34 -4.20
N THR A 116 27.15 -2.12 -4.73
CA THR A 116 26.77 -0.87 -4.06
C THR A 116 25.28 -0.59 -4.24
N LEU A 117 24.66 0.17 -3.33
CA LEU A 117 23.26 0.63 -3.46
C LEU A 117 23.02 1.32 -4.80
N ARG A 118 23.97 2.15 -5.27
CA ARG A 118 23.90 2.78 -6.59
C ARG A 118 23.75 1.79 -7.74
N ASN A 119 24.60 0.76 -7.76
CA ASN A 119 24.54 -0.25 -8.81
C ASN A 119 23.29 -1.11 -8.69
N TYR A 120 22.91 -1.46 -7.45
CA TYR A 120 21.71 -2.23 -7.17
C TYR A 120 20.44 -1.50 -7.65
N LEU A 121 20.32 -0.21 -7.35
CA LEU A 121 19.19 0.61 -7.83
C LEU A 121 19.18 0.69 -9.35
N LYS A 122 20.32 0.95 -9.98
CA LYS A 122 20.43 1.03 -11.45
C LYS A 122 19.95 -0.26 -12.14
N GLU A 123 20.22 -1.41 -11.56
CA GLU A 123 19.92 -2.72 -12.18
C GLU A 123 18.52 -3.24 -11.83
N ASN A 124 17.96 -2.86 -10.67
CA ASN A 124 16.77 -3.51 -10.12
C ASN A 124 15.58 -2.56 -9.93
N PHE A 125 15.72 -1.25 -10.15
CA PHE A 125 14.74 -0.24 -9.75
C PHE A 125 13.33 -0.48 -10.27
N GLU A 126 13.19 -0.90 -11.54
CA GLU A 126 11.91 -1.19 -12.19
C GLU A 126 11.13 -2.34 -11.51
N ASN A 127 11.84 -3.21 -10.79
CA ASN A 127 11.26 -4.35 -10.08
C ASN A 127 11.00 -4.07 -8.60
N LEU A 128 11.48 -2.93 -8.07
CA LEU A 128 11.33 -2.58 -6.66
C LEU A 128 9.94 -2.00 -6.39
N THR A 129 9.20 -2.67 -5.53
CA THR A 129 7.95 -2.14 -4.96
C THR A 129 8.24 -1.06 -3.93
N TRP A 130 7.22 -0.28 -3.55
CA TRP A 130 7.37 0.67 -2.44
C TRP A 130 7.66 -0.02 -1.11
N ASP A 131 7.21 -1.26 -0.90
CA ASP A 131 7.58 -2.04 0.29
C ASP A 131 9.09 -2.33 0.32
N ASP A 132 9.69 -2.68 -0.82
CA ASP A 132 11.14 -2.88 -0.94
C ASP A 132 11.92 -1.59 -0.69
N LYS A 133 11.45 -0.46 -1.26
CA LYS A 133 12.07 0.86 -1.05
C LYS A 133 12.01 1.30 0.42
N PHE A 134 10.86 1.10 1.08
CA PHE A 134 10.76 1.33 2.52
C PHE A 134 11.70 0.42 3.33
N ASN A 135 11.81 -0.85 2.95
CA ASN A 135 12.70 -1.78 3.64
C ASN A 135 14.18 -1.38 3.51
N LEU A 136 14.61 -0.91 2.34
CA LEU A 136 15.95 -0.34 2.14
C LEU A 136 16.15 0.92 3.02
N ALA A 137 15.18 1.85 3.01
CA ALA A 137 15.22 3.06 3.82
C ALA A 137 15.31 2.74 5.32
N PHE A 138 14.54 1.76 5.80
CA PHE A 138 14.57 1.30 7.20
C PHE A 138 15.92 0.74 7.60
N GLN A 139 16.48 -0.16 6.80
CA GLN A 139 17.77 -0.78 7.11
C GLN A 139 18.88 0.28 7.13
N LEU A 140 18.84 1.24 6.19
CA LEU A 140 19.80 2.32 6.11
C LEU A 140 19.71 3.26 7.33
N THR A 141 18.52 3.71 7.68
CA THR A 141 18.34 4.58 8.84
C THR A 141 18.64 3.86 10.17
N HIS A 142 18.29 2.57 10.27
CA HIS A 142 18.56 1.77 11.45
C HIS A 142 20.07 1.59 11.70
N VAL A 143 20.87 1.31 10.66
CA VAL A 143 22.32 1.16 10.85
C VAL A 143 22.97 2.50 11.26
N VAL A 144 22.51 3.64 10.74
CA VAL A 144 23.01 4.96 11.16
C VAL A 144 22.55 5.30 12.57
N LEU A 145 21.31 4.93 12.95
CA LEU A 145 20.83 5.05 14.34
C LEU A 145 21.74 4.28 15.30
N CYS A 146 22.06 3.02 14.98
CA CYS A 146 22.98 2.23 15.81
C CYS A 146 24.36 2.87 15.93
N LEU A 147 24.90 3.50 14.86
CA LEU A 147 26.17 4.22 14.94
C LEU A 147 26.08 5.43 15.88
N HIS A 148 25.01 6.22 15.76
CA HIS A 148 24.82 7.40 16.62
C HIS A 148 24.60 7.02 18.08
N ASP A 149 23.88 5.91 18.36
CA ASP A 149 23.71 5.39 19.74
C ASP A 149 25.03 4.94 20.36
N GLU A 150 25.98 4.43 19.55
CA GLU A 150 27.34 4.10 19.97
C GLU A 150 28.28 5.34 20.00
N GLY A 151 27.72 6.51 19.74
CA GLY A 151 28.48 7.78 19.74
C GLY A 151 29.41 7.92 18.54
N VAL A 152 29.07 7.32 17.38
CA VAL A 152 29.88 7.35 16.16
C VAL A 152 29.13 8.09 15.05
N VAL A 153 29.78 9.08 14.43
CA VAL A 153 29.32 9.79 13.24
C VAL A 153 30.06 9.25 12.02
N HIS A 154 29.32 8.85 10.96
CA HIS A 154 29.92 8.22 9.77
C HIS A 154 30.67 9.22 8.89
N ARG A 155 30.11 10.42 8.64
CA ARG A 155 30.72 11.58 7.95
C ARG A 155 30.95 11.41 6.44
N ASN A 156 30.71 10.25 5.87
CA ASN A 156 30.91 9.96 4.44
C ASN A 156 29.85 9.00 3.90
N LEU A 157 28.56 9.27 4.21
CA LEU A 157 27.44 8.49 3.73
C LEU A 157 27.12 8.86 2.27
N HIS A 158 27.17 7.88 1.38
CA HIS A 158 26.74 7.97 -0.02
C HIS A 158 26.49 6.57 -0.59
N SER A 159 25.78 6.44 -1.69
CA SER A 159 25.33 5.15 -2.22
C SER A 159 26.43 4.17 -2.61
N ASN A 160 27.68 4.64 -2.81
CA ASN A 160 28.82 3.73 -3.03
C ASN A 160 29.42 3.16 -1.73
N ASN A 161 29.08 3.73 -0.55
CA ASN A 161 29.47 3.21 0.76
C ASN A 161 28.36 2.38 1.41
N VAL A 162 27.19 2.31 0.80
CA VAL A 162 26.09 1.43 1.17
C VAL A 162 26.11 0.24 0.23
N LEU A 163 26.39 -0.95 0.74
CA LEU A 163 26.47 -2.20 -0.03
C LEU A 163 25.18 -3.01 0.17
N ILE A 164 24.88 -3.88 -0.78
CA ILE A 164 23.74 -4.81 -0.69
C ILE A 164 24.26 -6.24 -0.67
N HIS A 165 23.87 -7.00 0.33
CA HIS A 165 24.16 -8.44 0.47
C HIS A 165 22.88 -9.20 0.81
N LYS A 166 22.43 -10.08 -0.07
CA LYS A 166 21.19 -10.90 0.12
C LYS A 166 20.00 -10.03 0.54
N ASN A 167 19.75 -8.92 -0.19
CA ASN A 167 18.71 -7.93 0.06
C ASN A 167 18.84 -7.19 1.42
N THR A 168 20.02 -7.25 2.03
CA THR A 168 20.32 -6.55 3.28
C THR A 168 21.35 -5.47 3.05
N ILE A 169 21.11 -4.28 3.60
CA ILE A 169 22.08 -3.17 3.57
C ILE A 169 23.27 -3.52 4.47
N LYS A 170 24.45 -3.24 3.96
CA LYS A 170 25.74 -3.34 4.65
C LYS A 170 26.49 -2.02 4.51
N LEU A 171 26.65 -1.29 5.61
CA LEU A 171 27.41 -0.05 5.62
C LEU A 171 28.91 -0.31 5.64
N ALA A 172 29.66 0.38 4.78
CA ALA A 172 31.10 0.21 4.60
C ALA A 172 31.87 1.52 4.78
N ASN A 173 33.20 1.46 4.83
CA ASN A 173 34.10 2.60 4.87
C ASN A 173 33.99 3.47 6.13
N LEU A 174 34.14 2.87 7.30
CA LEU A 174 34.16 3.56 8.59
C LEU A 174 35.47 4.33 8.87
N GLY A 175 36.44 4.31 7.96
CA GLY A 175 37.77 4.93 8.17
C GLY A 175 37.75 6.45 8.37
N LEU A 176 36.68 7.13 7.90
CA LEU A 176 36.46 8.57 8.10
C LEU A 176 35.49 8.87 9.25
N SER A 177 34.87 7.84 9.82
CA SER A 177 33.96 7.96 10.96
C SER A 177 34.73 8.45 12.20
N LYS A 178 34.07 9.20 13.07
CA LYS A 178 34.66 9.67 14.34
C LYS A 178 33.68 9.49 15.48
N ARG A 179 34.20 9.31 16.67
CA ARG A 179 33.40 9.45 17.90
C ARG A 179 32.91 10.90 18.03
N ILE A 180 31.73 11.08 18.59
CA ILE A 180 31.09 12.40 18.74
C ILE A 180 32.02 13.36 19.52
N GLU A 181 32.71 12.86 20.54
CA GLU A 181 33.66 13.63 21.32
C GLU A 181 34.88 14.14 20.50
N GLU A 182 35.25 13.43 19.44
CA GLU A 182 36.39 13.74 18.55
C GLU A 182 35.94 14.52 17.28
N ALA A 183 34.65 14.62 17.04
CA ALA A 183 34.10 15.22 15.83
C ALA A 183 34.39 16.71 15.70
N SER A 184 34.71 17.39 16.76
CA SER A 184 35.04 18.81 16.82
C SER A 184 36.46 19.19 16.30
N ASP A 185 37.28 18.22 15.86
CA ASP A 185 38.63 18.52 15.34
C ASP A 185 38.56 19.00 13.87
N PRO A 186 38.97 20.24 13.55
CA PRO A 186 38.83 20.85 12.23
C PRO A 186 39.72 20.28 11.12
N GLN A 187 40.71 19.44 11.45
CA GLN A 187 41.80 19.07 10.52
C GLN A 187 41.50 17.96 9.53
N SER A 188 40.34 17.31 9.56
CA SER A 188 40.01 16.21 8.65
C SER A 188 38.91 16.60 7.66
N ARG A 189 39.23 17.41 6.66
CA ARG A 189 38.37 17.61 5.49
C ARG A 189 38.53 16.43 4.54
N SER A 190 37.61 15.48 4.57
CA SER A 190 37.37 14.56 3.47
C SER A 190 36.18 15.11 2.71
N VAL A 191 36.42 15.57 1.48
CA VAL A 191 35.35 15.95 0.57
C VAL A 191 34.68 14.66 0.12
N GLY A 192 33.55 14.33 0.74
CA GLY A 192 32.64 13.29 0.24
C GLY A 192 32.14 13.62 -1.15
N MET A 193 31.33 12.75 -1.76
CA MET A 193 30.66 13.10 -3.01
C MET A 193 29.76 14.33 -2.75
N ILE A 194 29.96 15.39 -3.52
CA ILE A 194 29.33 16.71 -3.32
C ILE A 194 27.85 16.67 -2.97
N PRO A 195 26.99 15.95 -3.70
CA PRO A 195 25.56 15.96 -3.41
C PRO A 195 25.17 15.44 -2.02
N TYR A 196 25.96 14.53 -1.44
CA TYR A 196 25.68 13.89 -0.15
C TYR A 196 26.30 14.62 1.03
N ALA A 197 27.25 15.52 0.78
CA ALA A 197 27.94 16.22 1.82
C ALA A 197 27.10 17.37 2.38
N ASP A 198 27.10 17.51 3.69
CA ASP A 198 26.41 18.61 4.38
C ASP A 198 26.85 19.97 3.80
N PRO A 199 25.93 20.80 3.29
CA PRO A 199 26.25 22.10 2.69
C PRO A 199 27.07 23.00 3.63
N LYS A 200 26.81 22.97 4.94
CA LYS A 200 27.59 23.75 5.92
C LYS A 200 29.08 23.39 5.94
N SER A 201 29.45 22.21 5.45
CA SER A 201 30.87 21.81 5.34
C SER A 201 31.62 22.58 4.25
N PHE A 202 30.93 23.16 3.29
CA PHE A 202 31.48 23.95 2.17
C PHE A 202 31.45 25.46 2.46
N ALA A 203 30.66 25.91 3.45
CA ALA A 203 30.57 27.34 3.77
C ALA A 203 31.96 27.88 4.14
N GLN A 204 32.39 28.94 3.45
CA GLN A 204 33.65 29.63 3.76
C GLN A 204 33.57 30.24 5.15
N VAL A 205 34.54 29.93 5.98
CA VAL A 205 34.64 30.49 7.31
C VAL A 205 35.31 31.85 7.19
N ASP A 206 34.60 32.91 7.51
CA ASP A 206 35.25 34.20 7.80
C ASP A 206 36.27 34.00 8.94
N SER A 207 37.41 34.65 8.83
CA SER A 207 38.60 34.45 9.66
C SER A 207 38.41 34.60 11.19
N GLN A 208 37.15 34.72 11.67
CA GLN A 208 36.78 34.87 13.08
C GLN A 208 35.69 33.92 13.56
N SER A 209 35.07 33.09 12.69
CA SER A 209 34.04 32.13 13.10
C SER A 209 34.61 30.72 13.28
N GLN A 210 34.06 30.00 14.23
CA GLN A 210 34.43 28.61 14.53
C GLN A 210 34.06 27.72 13.31
N MET A 211 35.01 26.91 12.81
CA MET A 211 34.76 26.01 11.67
C MET A 211 33.65 25.03 12.02
N TYR A 212 32.69 24.87 11.06
CA TYR A 212 31.63 23.88 11.22
C TYR A 212 32.23 22.47 11.31
N SER A 213 31.83 21.74 12.36
CA SER A 213 32.24 20.36 12.59
C SER A 213 31.14 19.42 12.15
N LEU A 214 31.49 18.45 11.32
CA LEU A 214 30.56 17.39 10.93
C LEU A 214 30.11 16.59 12.14
N ASN A 215 28.81 16.50 12.35
CA ASN A 215 28.15 15.86 13.47
C ASN A 215 27.04 14.92 12.99
N GLU A 216 26.21 14.41 13.88
CA GLU A 216 25.07 13.53 13.58
C GLU A 216 24.11 14.14 12.55
N LYS A 217 23.86 15.44 12.59
CA LYS A 217 22.99 16.15 11.64
C LYS A 217 23.57 16.19 10.22
N SER A 218 24.89 16.03 10.09
CA SER A 218 25.55 15.91 8.78
C SER A 218 25.26 14.54 8.14
N ASP A 219 25.23 13.45 8.93
CA ASP A 219 24.81 12.13 8.45
C ASP A 219 23.33 12.15 8.06
N VAL A 220 22.47 12.86 8.82
CA VAL A 220 21.04 13.01 8.50
C VAL A 220 20.83 13.70 7.16
N TYR A 221 21.63 14.73 6.81
CA TYR A 221 21.59 15.32 5.50
C TYR A 221 21.88 14.29 4.39
N SER A 222 22.95 13.51 4.55
CA SER A 222 23.33 12.44 3.63
C SER A 222 22.22 11.38 3.50
N ILE A 223 21.56 11.04 4.61
CA ILE A 223 20.39 10.14 4.63
C ILE A 223 19.25 10.72 3.78
N GLY A 224 18.96 12.02 3.86
CA GLY A 224 17.95 12.67 3.03
C GLY A 224 18.19 12.46 1.55
N ILE A 225 19.43 12.66 1.08
CA ILE A 225 19.83 12.43 -0.31
C ILE A 225 19.73 10.94 -0.69
N LEU A 226 20.14 10.03 0.20
CA LEU A 226 20.04 8.58 -0.04
C LEU A 226 18.58 8.11 -0.11
N LEU A 227 17.69 8.65 0.71
CA LEU A 227 16.26 8.36 0.65
C LEU A 227 15.66 8.83 -0.68
N TRP A 228 16.05 10.01 -1.17
CA TRP A 228 15.65 10.47 -2.50
C TRP A 228 16.18 9.53 -3.59
N GLU A 229 17.47 9.13 -3.54
CA GLU A 229 18.07 8.17 -4.50
C GLU A 229 17.35 6.81 -4.49
N ILE A 230 16.93 6.30 -3.33
CA ILE A 230 16.10 5.07 -3.23
C ILE A 230 14.75 5.29 -3.92
N SER A 231 14.16 6.48 -3.81
CA SER A 231 12.86 6.77 -4.43
C SER A 231 12.94 6.98 -5.94
N SER A 232 14.03 7.56 -6.44
CA SER A 232 14.23 7.92 -7.84
C SER A 232 14.88 6.82 -8.69
N GLY A 233 15.73 5.97 -8.07
CA GLY A 233 16.57 4.99 -8.79
C GLY A 233 17.78 5.61 -9.49
N HIS A 234 17.94 6.94 -9.42
CA HIS A 234 19.02 7.67 -10.07
C HIS A 234 19.95 8.32 -9.04
N PRO A 235 21.25 8.49 -9.37
CA PRO A 235 22.13 9.31 -8.55
C PRO A 235 21.64 10.76 -8.50
N PRO A 236 21.92 11.50 -7.41
CA PRO A 236 21.55 12.92 -7.35
C PRO A 236 22.36 13.73 -8.35
N PHE A 237 21.70 14.70 -9.00
CA PHE A 237 22.25 15.61 -10.00
C PHE A 237 23.01 14.90 -11.13
N PRO A 238 22.35 13.95 -11.85
CA PRO A 238 23.03 13.10 -12.85
C PRO A 238 23.55 13.88 -14.06
N ASP A 239 22.92 14.98 -14.40
CA ASP A 239 23.22 15.82 -15.56
C ASP A 239 24.07 17.04 -15.22
N GLU A 240 24.38 17.27 -13.94
CA GLU A 240 25.16 18.41 -13.45
C GLU A 240 26.63 18.03 -13.21
N PRO A 241 27.59 18.88 -13.58
CA PRO A 241 28.97 18.66 -13.19
C PRO A 241 29.13 18.82 -11.68
N HIS A 242 29.72 17.81 -11.02
CA HIS A 242 29.96 17.86 -9.58
C HIS A 242 31.18 18.74 -9.27
N ASP A 243 31.03 20.04 -9.44
CA ASP A 243 32.05 21.05 -9.27
C ASP A 243 31.65 22.16 -8.27
N ILE A 244 32.38 23.27 -8.27
CA ILE A 244 32.12 24.43 -7.39
C ILE A 244 30.76 25.06 -7.70
N GLY A 245 30.27 25.00 -8.95
CA GLY A 245 28.98 25.54 -9.34
C GLY A 245 27.87 24.83 -8.59
N LEU A 246 27.84 23.49 -8.64
CA LEU A 246 26.86 22.68 -7.89
C LEU A 246 26.94 22.91 -6.38
N ILE A 247 28.15 23.10 -5.82
CA ILE A 247 28.30 23.42 -4.39
C ILE A 247 27.58 24.74 -4.07
N MET A 248 27.74 25.78 -4.88
CA MET A 248 27.07 27.06 -4.66
C MET A 248 25.57 26.96 -4.78
N ASP A 249 25.08 26.25 -5.77
CA ASP A 249 23.63 26.01 -5.96
C ASP A 249 23.02 25.25 -4.77
N ILE A 250 23.70 24.21 -4.27
CA ILE A 250 23.27 23.48 -3.08
C ILE A 250 23.29 24.36 -1.83
N LEU A 251 24.27 25.23 -1.66
CA LEU A 251 24.33 26.22 -0.58
C LEU A 251 23.18 27.22 -0.63
N ASP A 252 22.78 27.63 -1.83
CA ASP A 252 21.63 28.51 -2.10
C ASP A 252 20.27 27.78 -1.96
N GLY A 253 20.28 26.48 -1.67
CA GLY A 253 19.09 25.69 -1.41
C GLY A 253 18.58 24.86 -2.58
N TYR A 254 19.33 24.76 -3.67
CA TYR A 254 18.98 23.89 -4.81
C TYR A 254 18.95 22.41 -4.37
N ARG A 255 17.90 21.72 -4.72
CA ARG A 255 17.65 20.31 -4.38
C ARG A 255 16.99 19.60 -5.56
N GLU A 256 17.06 18.28 -5.54
CA GLU A 256 16.35 17.43 -6.48
C GLU A 256 14.82 17.52 -6.30
N GLU A 257 14.11 17.50 -7.41
CA GLU A 257 12.64 17.47 -7.40
C GLU A 257 12.09 16.11 -6.93
N PRO A 258 10.95 16.10 -6.24
CA PRO A 258 10.29 14.86 -5.89
C PRO A 258 9.87 14.05 -7.12
N VAL A 259 10.18 12.76 -7.12
CA VAL A 259 9.81 11.86 -8.23
C VAL A 259 8.31 11.56 -8.20
N PRO A 260 7.61 11.56 -9.37
CA PRO A 260 6.21 11.21 -9.45
C PRO A 260 5.89 9.85 -8.79
N ASN A 261 4.71 9.74 -8.17
CA ASN A 261 4.24 8.56 -7.45
C ASN A 261 5.03 8.19 -6.18
N THR A 262 5.92 9.05 -5.70
CA THR A 262 6.53 8.90 -4.38
C THR A 262 5.48 9.21 -3.30
N PRO A 263 5.31 8.37 -2.25
CA PRO A 263 4.39 8.66 -1.16
C PRO A 263 4.69 10.01 -0.49
N LYS A 264 3.67 10.82 -0.28
CA LYS A 264 3.82 12.19 0.25
C LYS A 264 4.57 12.25 1.58
N GLU A 265 4.30 11.30 2.47
CA GLU A 265 4.98 11.24 3.76
C GLU A 265 6.47 10.88 3.60
N TYR A 266 6.81 10.03 2.61
CA TYR A 266 8.21 9.73 2.30
C TYR A 266 8.94 10.95 1.75
N ILE A 267 8.31 11.73 0.86
CA ILE A 267 8.83 13.01 0.35
C ILE A 267 9.16 13.94 1.52
N LYS A 268 8.19 14.12 2.43
CA LYS A 268 8.35 15.00 3.59
C LYS A 268 9.56 14.62 4.45
N ILE A 269 9.81 13.32 4.63
CA ILE A 269 10.93 12.86 5.45
C ILE A 269 12.27 13.27 4.84
N TYR A 270 12.52 12.98 3.56
CA TYR A 270 13.82 13.32 2.98
C TYR A 270 14.00 14.83 2.78
N THR A 271 12.91 15.58 2.55
CA THR A 271 12.98 17.05 2.47
C THR A 271 13.31 17.71 3.81
N GLU A 272 12.83 17.16 4.91
CA GLU A 272 13.24 17.60 6.26
C GLU A 272 14.70 17.25 6.54
N CYS A 273 15.18 16.08 6.12
CA CYS A 273 16.55 15.64 6.34
C CYS A 273 17.60 16.53 5.65
N TRP A 274 17.32 16.98 4.43
CA TRP A 274 18.30 17.79 3.66
C TRP A 274 18.13 19.31 3.82
N ASN A 275 17.51 19.75 4.90
CA ASN A 275 17.43 21.18 5.23
C ASN A 275 18.83 21.81 5.30
N ASN A 276 18.96 23.06 4.83
CA ASN A 276 20.23 23.79 4.87
C ASN A 276 20.73 23.99 6.31
N GLU A 277 19.80 24.27 7.24
CA GLU A 277 20.13 24.47 8.63
C GLU A 277 20.14 23.14 9.41
N PRO A 278 21.27 22.72 9.99
CA PRO A 278 21.39 21.44 10.70
C PRO A 278 20.41 21.30 11.87
N ASP A 279 20.16 22.39 12.59
CA ASP A 279 19.27 22.39 13.76
C ASP A 279 17.80 22.12 13.38
N ASP A 280 17.41 22.45 12.16
CA ASP A 280 16.06 22.19 11.63
C ASP A 280 15.88 20.76 11.08
N ARG A 281 16.98 20.00 10.98
CA ARG A 281 16.91 18.59 10.56
C ARG A 281 16.43 17.71 11.70
N PRO A 282 15.62 16.67 11.44
CA PRO A 282 15.27 15.69 12.48
C PRO A 282 16.51 14.95 13.00
N THR A 283 16.41 14.29 14.14
CA THR A 283 17.37 13.27 14.56
C THR A 283 17.17 12.00 13.75
N ILE A 284 18.18 11.13 13.69
CA ILE A 284 18.04 9.85 12.93
C ILE A 284 16.95 8.95 13.55
N SER A 285 16.73 9.01 14.87
CA SER A 285 15.63 8.32 15.56
C SER A 285 14.27 8.83 15.07
N GLU A 286 14.10 10.15 14.97
CA GLU A 286 12.86 10.74 14.44
C GLU A 286 12.65 10.37 12.96
N VAL A 287 13.71 10.28 12.15
CA VAL A 287 13.64 9.81 10.74
C VAL A 287 13.13 8.36 10.70
N PHE A 288 13.67 7.49 11.54
CA PHE A 288 13.27 6.09 11.63
C PHE A 288 11.80 5.95 12.01
N ASP A 289 11.34 6.66 13.04
CA ASP A 289 9.94 6.63 13.48
C ASP A 289 8.99 7.21 12.43
N LYS A 290 9.38 8.30 11.77
CA LYS A 290 8.61 8.88 10.65
C LYS A 290 8.50 7.92 9.47
N LEU A 291 9.57 7.21 9.10
CA LEU A 291 9.53 6.18 8.05
C LEU A 291 8.57 5.06 8.42
N LYS A 292 8.58 4.60 9.68
CA LYS A 292 7.67 3.57 10.17
C LYS A 292 6.21 4.01 10.00
N ALA A 293 5.88 5.20 10.48
CA ALA A 293 4.53 5.77 10.34
C ALA A 293 4.13 5.95 8.86
N ALA A 294 5.07 6.42 8.01
CA ALA A 294 4.84 6.59 6.58
C ALA A 294 4.56 5.26 5.88
N LYS A 295 5.29 4.19 6.22
CA LYS A 295 5.06 2.84 5.69
C LYS A 295 3.69 2.31 6.10
N GLU A 296 3.32 2.39 7.38
CA GLU A 296 2.02 1.96 7.89
C GLU A 296 0.88 2.69 7.17
N LYS A 297 1.01 4.02 7.02
CA LYS A 297 0.04 4.83 6.27
C LYS A 297 -0.05 4.40 4.81
N PHE A 298 1.07 4.21 4.12
CA PHE A 298 1.11 3.77 2.72
C PHE A 298 0.44 2.40 2.51
N ILE A 299 0.69 1.43 3.41
CA ILE A 299 0.06 0.11 3.37
C ILE A 299 -1.46 0.25 3.54
N ASN A 300 -1.92 1.06 4.50
CA ASN A 300 -3.34 1.30 4.73
C ASN A 300 -4.01 1.97 3.52
N GLU A 301 -3.41 3.00 2.94
CA GLU A 301 -3.92 3.68 1.75
C GLU A 301 -4.02 2.76 0.54
N THR A 302 -3.04 1.89 0.34
CA THR A 302 -3.04 0.88 -0.73
C THR A 302 -4.15 -0.15 -0.51
N ASN A 303 -4.33 -0.62 0.72
CA ASN A 303 -5.41 -1.54 1.09
C ASN A 303 -6.78 -0.88 0.90
N TYR A 304 -6.94 0.38 1.32
CA TYR A 304 -8.19 1.11 1.16
C TYR A 304 -8.57 1.28 -0.31
N SER A 305 -7.61 1.63 -1.17
CA SER A 305 -7.84 1.74 -2.61
C SER A 305 -8.36 0.41 -3.21
N LEU A 306 -7.68 -0.70 -2.90
CA LEU A 306 -8.09 -2.03 -3.38
C LEU A 306 -9.48 -2.43 -2.87
N ILE A 307 -9.82 -2.05 -1.65
CA ILE A 307 -11.11 -2.34 -1.03
C ILE A 307 -12.22 -1.55 -1.70
N VAL A 308 -12.01 -0.26 -1.99
CA VAL A 308 -12.99 0.55 -2.72
C VAL A 308 -13.33 -0.10 -4.06
N ASP A 309 -12.33 -0.47 -4.85
CA ASP A 309 -12.56 -1.07 -6.17
C ASP A 309 -13.35 -2.38 -6.08
N LYS A 310 -13.03 -3.23 -5.08
CA LYS A 310 -13.77 -4.47 -4.83
C LYS A 310 -15.21 -4.21 -4.37
N MET A 311 -15.42 -3.20 -3.51
CA MET A 311 -16.76 -2.85 -3.02
C MET A 311 -17.64 -2.32 -4.14
N VAL A 312 -17.12 -1.44 -4.99
CA VAL A 312 -17.89 -0.90 -6.14
C VAL A 312 -18.28 -2.02 -7.11
N ILE A 313 -17.40 -2.99 -7.37
CA ILE A 313 -17.73 -4.18 -8.18
C ILE A 313 -18.80 -5.04 -7.48
N LEU A 314 -18.74 -5.18 -6.17
CA LEU A 314 -19.72 -5.95 -5.41
C LEU A 314 -21.11 -5.31 -5.53
N PHE A 315 -21.21 -4.00 -5.42
CA PHE A 315 -22.48 -3.28 -5.51
C PHE A 315 -23.12 -3.37 -6.91
N ASP A 316 -22.34 -3.45 -7.99
CA ASP A 316 -22.90 -3.67 -9.34
C ASP A 316 -23.55 -5.07 -9.50
N LYS A 317 -23.26 -6.00 -8.58
CA LYS A 317 -23.86 -7.35 -8.57
C LYS A 317 -25.08 -7.48 -7.67
N ILE A 318 -25.16 -6.67 -6.62
CA ILE A 318 -26.14 -6.80 -5.54
C ILE A 318 -26.95 -5.49 -5.47
N GLU A 319 -28.26 -5.58 -5.74
CA GLU A 319 -29.21 -4.51 -5.44
C GLU A 319 -30.04 -4.93 -4.22
N GLU A 320 -29.68 -4.44 -3.05
CA GLU A 320 -30.34 -4.72 -1.78
C GLU A 320 -31.10 -3.48 -1.27
N LYS A 321 -31.91 -3.65 -0.22
CA LYS A 321 -32.53 -2.50 0.47
C LYS A 321 -31.45 -1.72 1.24
N LYS A 322 -31.66 -0.41 1.39
CA LYS A 322 -30.72 0.54 2.02
C LYS A 322 -30.10 0.06 3.34
N GLU A 323 -30.87 -0.59 4.21
CA GLU A 323 -30.37 -1.10 5.49
C GLU A 323 -29.46 -2.30 5.34
N ASN A 324 -29.77 -3.21 4.39
CA ASN A 324 -28.92 -4.35 4.08
C ASN A 324 -27.59 -3.92 3.45
N GLU A 325 -27.61 -2.93 2.56
CA GLU A 325 -26.41 -2.34 1.96
C GLU A 325 -25.46 -1.79 3.02
N LYS A 326 -26.00 -1.03 3.98
CA LYS A 326 -25.23 -0.52 5.13
C LYS A 326 -24.55 -1.65 5.89
N GLN A 327 -25.27 -2.71 6.19
CA GLN A 327 -24.73 -3.85 6.93
C GLN A 327 -23.69 -4.62 6.11
N ILE A 328 -23.86 -4.75 4.80
CA ILE A 328 -22.89 -5.37 3.88
C ILE A 328 -21.58 -4.59 3.92
N ILE A 329 -21.63 -3.26 3.81
CA ILE A 329 -20.45 -2.39 3.88
C ILE A 329 -19.74 -2.56 5.22
N LEU A 330 -20.48 -2.45 6.33
CA LEU A 330 -19.90 -2.55 7.67
C LEU A 330 -19.28 -3.94 7.93
N ASN A 331 -19.93 -5.01 7.50
CA ASN A 331 -19.41 -6.37 7.62
C ASN A 331 -18.17 -6.57 6.74
N TYR A 332 -18.16 -6.00 5.54
CA TYR A 332 -17.01 -6.08 4.64
C TYR A 332 -15.79 -5.37 5.24
N LEU A 333 -15.95 -4.15 5.76
CA LEU A 333 -14.90 -3.41 6.44
C LEU A 333 -14.38 -4.17 7.67
N LYS A 334 -15.30 -4.69 8.49
CA LYS A 334 -14.95 -5.50 9.68
C LYS A 334 -14.13 -6.73 9.34
N ASN A 335 -14.52 -7.47 8.29
CA ASN A 335 -13.81 -8.68 7.85
C ASN A 335 -12.39 -8.38 7.34
N HIS A 336 -12.11 -7.14 6.96
CA HIS A 336 -10.79 -6.67 6.54
C HIS A 336 -10.05 -5.89 7.65
N ASN A 337 -10.56 -5.91 8.89
CA ASN A 337 -10.01 -5.20 10.04
C ASN A 337 -9.87 -3.68 9.83
N ILE A 338 -10.82 -3.09 9.10
CA ILE A 338 -10.84 -1.66 8.81
C ILE A 338 -11.81 -0.95 9.75
N ILE A 339 -11.35 0.15 10.35
CA ILE A 339 -12.17 1.04 11.17
C ILE A 339 -12.97 1.95 10.23
N PRO A 340 -14.33 1.88 10.23
CA PRO A 340 -15.15 2.63 9.30
C PRO A 340 -14.89 4.14 9.31
N ARG A 341 -14.62 4.72 10.49
CA ARG A 341 -14.33 6.15 10.65
C ARG A 341 -13.05 6.57 9.94
N GLU A 342 -11.96 5.83 10.11
CA GLU A 342 -10.68 6.12 9.46
C GLU A 342 -10.80 5.99 7.93
N PHE A 343 -11.55 4.99 7.47
CA PHE A 343 -11.81 4.79 6.06
C PHE A 343 -12.65 5.90 5.45
N TYR A 344 -13.67 6.38 6.16
CA TYR A 344 -14.49 7.53 5.73
C TYR A 344 -13.65 8.81 5.63
N ASP A 345 -12.83 9.11 6.64
CA ASP A 345 -11.95 10.28 6.66
C ASP A 345 -10.90 10.20 5.53
N TRP A 346 -10.41 9.00 5.22
CA TRP A 346 -9.55 8.77 4.07
C TRP A 346 -10.26 8.99 2.73
N LEU A 347 -11.50 8.51 2.56
CA LEU A 347 -12.32 8.79 1.38
C LEU A 347 -12.54 10.28 1.17
N LEU A 348 -12.86 11.03 2.25
CA LEU A 348 -13.00 12.47 2.22
C LEU A 348 -11.73 13.19 1.75
N SER A 349 -10.58 12.76 2.26
CA SER A 349 -9.27 13.34 1.90
C SER A 349 -8.87 13.06 0.46
N ASN A 350 -9.44 12.01 -0.16
CA ASN A 350 -9.13 11.56 -1.50
C ASN A 350 -10.25 11.81 -2.54
N GLN A 351 -11.29 12.58 -2.20
CA GLN A 351 -12.44 12.85 -3.08
C GLN A 351 -12.10 13.60 -4.38
N ASP A 352 -10.92 14.23 -4.45
CA ASP A 352 -10.42 14.94 -5.63
C ASP A 352 -9.36 14.12 -6.40
N ASN A 353 -9.12 12.88 -5.98
CA ASN A 353 -8.24 11.95 -6.67
C ASN A 353 -8.86 11.54 -8.03
N SER A 354 -8.03 11.07 -8.94
CA SER A 354 -8.44 10.59 -10.27
C SER A 354 -9.32 9.32 -10.22
N ASN A 355 -9.32 8.58 -9.11
CA ASN A 355 -10.15 7.38 -8.96
C ASN A 355 -11.59 7.75 -8.57
N SER A 356 -12.48 7.74 -9.56
CA SER A 356 -13.90 8.06 -9.39
C SER A 356 -14.67 7.07 -8.49
N ASN A 357 -14.11 5.87 -8.21
CA ASN A 357 -14.71 4.90 -7.28
C ASN A 357 -14.72 5.42 -5.84
N TYR A 358 -13.73 6.25 -5.44
CA TYR A 358 -13.72 6.90 -4.12
C TYR A 358 -14.93 7.82 -3.94
N ILE A 359 -15.29 8.56 -5.01
CA ILE A 359 -16.42 9.47 -5.02
C ILE A 359 -17.75 8.70 -4.92
N VAL A 360 -17.85 7.56 -5.63
CA VAL A 360 -19.05 6.69 -5.55
C VAL A 360 -19.23 6.18 -4.13
N LEU A 361 -18.18 5.60 -3.54
CA LEU A 361 -18.28 5.03 -2.20
C LEU A 361 -18.55 6.10 -1.13
N LEU A 362 -17.96 7.29 -1.28
CA LEU A 362 -18.29 8.44 -0.42
C LEU A 362 -19.77 8.84 -0.56
N GLY A 363 -20.32 8.73 -1.77
CA GLY A 363 -21.76 8.90 -2.03
C GLY A 363 -22.60 7.90 -1.26
N GLU A 364 -22.21 6.60 -1.26
CA GLU A 364 -22.88 5.54 -0.51
C GLU A 364 -22.84 5.81 1.01
N PHE A 365 -21.68 6.21 1.55
CA PHE A 365 -21.58 6.55 2.97
C PHE A 365 -22.52 7.67 3.39
N ASN A 366 -22.63 8.71 2.56
CA ASN A 366 -23.57 9.81 2.80
C ASN A 366 -25.04 9.38 2.62
N TYR A 367 -25.34 8.53 1.66
CA TYR A 367 -26.68 8.01 1.41
C TYR A 367 -27.17 7.09 2.53
N LEU A 368 -26.29 6.20 3.02
CA LEU A 368 -26.60 5.20 4.03
C LEU A 368 -26.41 5.70 5.47
N GLY A 369 -25.80 6.87 5.66
CA GLY A 369 -25.46 7.42 6.98
C GLY A 369 -24.43 6.54 7.69
N ILE A 370 -23.33 6.18 7.00
CA ILE A 370 -22.20 5.47 7.60
C ILE A 370 -21.16 6.50 8.03
N GLU A 371 -20.85 6.54 9.33
CA GLU A 371 -19.91 7.50 9.95
C GLU A 371 -20.28 8.99 9.75
N THR A 372 -21.47 9.27 9.22
CA THR A 372 -22.02 10.58 8.98
C THR A 372 -23.55 10.53 9.10
N ASP A 373 -24.22 11.68 9.21
CA ASP A 373 -25.66 11.74 9.05
C ASP A 373 -26.07 11.44 7.61
N ILE A 374 -27.29 10.89 7.42
CA ILE A 374 -27.85 10.67 6.10
C ILE A 374 -27.96 12.02 5.39
N ASN A 375 -27.30 12.14 4.24
CA ASN A 375 -27.28 13.35 3.42
C ASN A 375 -27.51 13.02 1.95
N GLU A 376 -28.78 12.93 1.58
CA GLU A 376 -29.20 12.57 0.21
C GLU A 376 -28.78 13.60 -0.84
N SER A 377 -28.79 14.89 -0.49
CA SER A 377 -28.34 15.96 -1.40
C SER A 377 -26.83 15.85 -1.68
N ARG A 378 -26.03 15.56 -0.65
CA ARG A 378 -24.59 15.36 -0.82
C ARG A 378 -24.28 14.09 -1.61
N ALA A 379 -25.01 13.01 -1.35
CA ALA A 379 -24.88 11.77 -2.13
C ALA A 379 -25.20 12.02 -3.61
N PHE A 380 -26.27 12.77 -3.91
CA PHE A 380 -26.61 13.16 -5.29
C PHE A 380 -25.47 13.94 -5.97
N GLU A 381 -24.88 14.95 -5.31
CA GLU A 381 -23.76 15.72 -5.86
C GLU A 381 -22.55 14.83 -6.16
N LEU A 382 -22.24 13.89 -5.26
CA LEU A 382 -21.12 12.95 -5.42
C LEU A 382 -21.36 12.00 -6.60
N TYR A 383 -22.55 11.43 -6.74
CA TYR A 383 -22.87 10.60 -7.90
C TYR A 383 -22.89 11.40 -9.21
N GLN A 384 -23.33 12.66 -9.17
CA GLN A 384 -23.23 13.54 -10.33
C GLN A 384 -21.77 13.81 -10.71
N LYS A 385 -20.87 14.02 -9.72
CA LYS A 385 -19.42 14.18 -9.94
C LYS A 385 -18.82 12.90 -10.54
N ALA A 386 -19.14 11.73 -9.97
CA ALA A 386 -18.69 10.44 -10.46
C ALA A 386 -19.19 10.14 -11.90
N ALA A 387 -20.47 10.44 -12.17
CA ALA A 387 -21.06 10.26 -13.51
C ALA A 387 -20.42 11.17 -14.58
N ASN A 388 -19.99 12.39 -14.19
CA ASN A 388 -19.25 13.30 -15.07
C ASN A 388 -17.85 12.78 -15.39
N LEU A 389 -17.26 11.96 -14.50
CA LEU A 389 -15.99 11.24 -14.69
C LEU A 389 -16.19 9.87 -15.35
N GLU A 390 -17.36 9.63 -15.97
CA GLU A 390 -17.73 8.39 -16.66
C GLU A 390 -17.71 7.13 -15.78
N ASN A 391 -17.81 7.28 -14.45
CA ASN A 391 -17.93 6.14 -13.55
C ASN A 391 -19.28 5.44 -13.73
N ILE A 392 -19.23 4.15 -14.07
CA ILE A 392 -20.40 3.36 -14.42
C ILE A 392 -21.39 3.24 -13.25
N SER A 393 -20.90 2.95 -12.05
CA SER A 393 -21.72 2.86 -10.83
C SER A 393 -22.31 4.21 -10.45
N GLY A 394 -21.51 5.29 -10.58
CA GLY A 394 -21.99 6.66 -10.38
C GLY A 394 -23.11 7.04 -11.34
N ILE A 395 -23.02 6.63 -12.61
CA ILE A 395 -24.08 6.86 -13.61
C ILE A 395 -25.35 6.08 -13.23
N ASN A 396 -25.23 4.81 -12.84
CA ASN A 396 -26.36 3.99 -12.43
C ASN A 396 -27.04 4.54 -11.18
N ASN A 397 -26.28 4.89 -10.14
CA ASN A 397 -26.80 5.43 -8.89
C ASN A 397 -27.46 6.80 -9.10
N LEU A 398 -26.90 7.65 -9.94
CA LEU A 398 -27.53 8.90 -10.34
C LEU A 398 -28.88 8.67 -11.03
N GLY A 399 -29.00 7.63 -11.88
CA GLY A 399 -30.27 7.20 -12.48
C GLY A 399 -31.29 6.80 -11.42
N TYR A 400 -30.89 6.07 -10.40
CA TYR A 400 -31.72 5.68 -9.26
C TYR A 400 -32.24 6.90 -8.48
N PHE A 401 -31.38 7.88 -8.23
CA PHE A 401 -31.73 9.12 -7.53
C PHE A 401 -32.74 9.95 -8.33
N TYR A 402 -32.57 10.12 -9.65
CA TYR A 402 -33.56 10.78 -10.51
C TYR A 402 -34.89 10.03 -10.60
N ARG A 403 -34.85 8.69 -10.63
CA ARG A 403 -36.07 7.88 -10.68
C ARG A 403 -36.93 8.06 -9.44
N ASN A 404 -36.31 8.07 -8.27
CA ASN A 404 -37.00 8.07 -6.98
C ASN A 404 -37.13 9.45 -6.33
N GLY A 405 -36.46 10.50 -6.86
CA GLY A 405 -36.48 11.84 -6.29
C GLY A 405 -35.69 11.95 -5.00
N ILE A 406 -34.56 11.26 -4.88
CA ILE A 406 -33.71 11.27 -3.71
C ILE A 406 -32.72 12.43 -3.82
N GLY A 407 -32.80 13.41 -2.92
CA GLY A 407 -31.97 14.61 -2.96
C GLY A 407 -32.16 15.51 -4.21
N VAL A 408 -33.10 15.18 -5.09
CA VAL A 408 -33.37 15.89 -6.36
C VAL A 408 -34.84 15.74 -6.78
N ILE A 409 -35.34 16.64 -7.61
CA ILE A 409 -36.68 16.51 -8.20
C ILE A 409 -36.73 15.29 -9.11
N PRO A 410 -37.74 14.37 -8.97
CA PRO A 410 -37.85 13.17 -9.81
C PRO A 410 -37.87 13.48 -11.30
N ASN A 411 -37.08 12.78 -12.09
CA ASN A 411 -37.05 12.91 -13.53
C ASN A 411 -36.88 11.53 -14.20
N LYS A 412 -38.02 10.92 -14.53
CA LYS A 412 -38.08 9.57 -15.12
C LYS A 412 -37.34 9.47 -16.47
N LYS A 413 -37.39 10.53 -17.29
CA LYS A 413 -36.70 10.56 -18.58
C LYS A 413 -35.18 10.58 -18.38
N ARG A 414 -34.71 11.42 -17.46
CA ARG A 414 -33.27 11.49 -17.15
C ARG A 414 -32.75 10.19 -16.53
N ALA A 415 -33.54 9.55 -15.67
CA ALA A 415 -33.23 8.23 -15.13
C ALA A 415 -33.06 7.18 -16.24
N PHE A 416 -34.00 7.13 -17.20
CA PHE A 416 -33.91 6.24 -18.35
C PHE A 416 -32.63 6.48 -19.17
N GLU A 417 -32.31 7.75 -19.49
CA GLU A 417 -31.09 8.10 -20.25
C GLU A 417 -29.81 7.65 -19.52
N LEU A 418 -29.77 7.79 -18.20
CA LEU A 418 -28.63 7.36 -17.38
C LEU A 418 -28.51 5.84 -17.32
N TYR A 419 -29.60 5.12 -17.13
CA TYR A 419 -29.59 3.66 -17.18
C TYR A 419 -29.20 3.12 -18.56
N GLN A 420 -29.65 3.78 -19.64
CA GLN A 420 -29.22 3.44 -20.98
C GLN A 420 -27.69 3.60 -21.12
N ARG A 421 -27.15 4.74 -20.66
CA ARG A 421 -25.71 5.00 -20.68
C ARG A 421 -24.93 3.98 -19.85
N ALA A 422 -25.39 3.65 -18.63
CA ALA A 422 -24.77 2.63 -17.80
C ALA A 422 -24.79 1.25 -18.45
N ALA A 423 -25.91 0.86 -19.05
CA ALA A 423 -26.06 -0.41 -19.77
C ALA A 423 -25.14 -0.49 -21.01
N ASP A 424 -25.00 0.61 -21.75
CA ASP A 424 -24.12 0.70 -22.93
C ASP A 424 -22.63 0.59 -22.53
N LEU A 425 -22.27 1.06 -21.32
CA LEU A 425 -20.95 0.91 -20.72
C LEU A 425 -20.74 -0.47 -20.05
N GLY A 426 -21.72 -1.36 -20.08
CA GLY A 426 -21.61 -2.73 -19.61
C GLY A 426 -22.07 -2.98 -18.16
N SER A 427 -22.70 -2.00 -17.47
CA SER A 427 -23.25 -2.19 -16.12
C SER A 427 -24.36 -3.25 -16.11
N MET A 428 -24.20 -4.27 -15.30
CA MET A 428 -25.22 -5.31 -15.08
C MET A 428 -26.47 -4.73 -14.40
N SER A 429 -26.27 -3.91 -13.35
CA SER A 429 -27.34 -3.19 -12.66
C SER A 429 -28.00 -2.16 -13.58
N GLY A 430 -27.21 -1.47 -14.42
CA GLY A 430 -27.72 -0.56 -15.44
C GLY A 430 -28.63 -1.27 -16.44
N MET A 431 -28.25 -2.47 -16.91
CA MET A 431 -29.08 -3.31 -17.79
C MET A 431 -30.38 -3.75 -17.10
N ASN A 432 -30.29 -4.21 -15.86
CA ASN A 432 -31.46 -4.56 -15.05
C ASN A 432 -32.42 -3.38 -14.86
N ASN A 433 -31.88 -2.22 -14.45
CA ASN A 433 -32.69 -1.01 -14.24
C ASN A 433 -33.30 -0.46 -15.53
N LEU A 434 -32.59 -0.55 -16.65
CA LEU A 434 -33.13 -0.20 -17.97
C LEU A 434 -34.23 -1.18 -18.39
N GLY A 435 -34.08 -2.48 -18.11
CA GLY A 435 -35.12 -3.49 -18.28
C GLY A 435 -36.39 -3.13 -17.51
N TYR A 436 -36.24 -2.75 -16.26
CA TYR A 436 -37.34 -2.29 -15.41
C TYR A 436 -38.02 -1.01 -15.96
N CYS A 437 -37.25 -0.09 -16.55
CA CYS A 437 -37.81 1.07 -17.19
C CYS A 437 -38.67 0.70 -18.41
N TYR A 438 -38.22 -0.23 -19.25
CA TYR A 438 -39.02 -0.72 -20.39
C TYR A 438 -40.25 -1.53 -19.98
N GLU A 439 -40.15 -2.31 -18.91
CA GLU A 439 -41.30 -3.09 -18.39
C GLU A 439 -42.41 -2.17 -17.90
N ASN A 440 -42.04 -1.15 -17.16
CA ASN A 440 -43.01 -0.29 -16.44
C ASN A 440 -43.28 1.07 -17.13
N GLY A 441 -42.68 1.33 -18.29
CA GLY A 441 -42.88 2.60 -19.01
C GLY A 441 -42.27 3.80 -18.27
N ILE A 442 -41.12 3.65 -17.62
CA ILE A 442 -40.46 4.72 -16.88
C ILE A 442 -39.55 5.52 -17.81
N GLY A 443 -39.97 6.71 -18.20
CA GLY A 443 -39.22 7.59 -19.10
C GLY A 443 -39.21 7.15 -20.56
N VAL A 444 -39.87 6.03 -20.91
CA VAL A 444 -39.93 5.42 -22.23
C VAL A 444 -41.29 4.71 -22.44
N SER A 445 -41.70 4.44 -23.66
CA SER A 445 -42.88 3.62 -23.90
C SER A 445 -42.63 2.16 -23.47
N PRO A 446 -43.60 1.49 -22.82
CA PRO A 446 -43.42 0.12 -22.32
C PRO A 446 -43.10 -0.86 -23.44
N SER A 447 -42.19 -1.80 -23.18
CA SER A 447 -41.79 -2.84 -24.13
C SER A 447 -41.31 -4.09 -23.41
N GLY A 448 -42.17 -5.07 -23.18
CA GLY A 448 -41.79 -6.35 -22.58
C GLY A 448 -40.68 -7.08 -23.35
N LYS A 449 -40.62 -6.93 -24.67
CA LYS A 449 -39.56 -7.56 -25.50
C LYS A 449 -38.17 -6.95 -25.20
N GLN A 450 -38.09 -5.64 -24.99
CA GLN A 450 -36.83 -4.97 -24.61
C GLN A 450 -36.45 -5.30 -23.16
N ALA A 451 -37.43 -5.29 -22.25
CA ALA A 451 -37.22 -5.69 -20.86
C ALA A 451 -36.63 -7.10 -20.76
N PHE A 452 -37.27 -8.09 -21.43
CA PHE A 452 -36.77 -9.47 -21.48
C PHE A 452 -35.32 -9.56 -21.94
N LYS A 453 -34.95 -8.93 -23.08
CA LYS A 453 -33.57 -8.96 -23.58
C LYS A 453 -32.55 -8.34 -22.63
N LEU A 454 -32.92 -7.30 -21.92
CA LEU A 454 -32.04 -6.63 -20.98
C LEU A 454 -31.84 -7.45 -19.70
N TYR A 455 -32.92 -8.03 -19.16
CA TYR A 455 -32.83 -8.95 -18.04
C TYR A 455 -32.04 -10.21 -18.40
N GLU A 456 -32.19 -10.75 -19.61
CA GLU A 456 -31.38 -11.87 -20.10
C GLU A 456 -29.90 -11.52 -20.15
N LYS A 457 -29.54 -10.33 -20.65
CA LYS A 457 -28.14 -9.87 -20.64
C LYS A 457 -27.61 -9.70 -19.23
N ALA A 458 -28.37 -9.06 -18.35
CA ALA A 458 -27.97 -8.85 -16.96
C ALA A 458 -27.78 -10.20 -16.22
N ALA A 459 -28.71 -11.13 -16.38
CA ALA A 459 -28.65 -12.47 -15.81
C ALA A 459 -27.42 -13.26 -16.29
N ASN A 460 -27.14 -13.24 -17.59
CA ASN A 460 -25.98 -13.92 -18.17
C ASN A 460 -24.64 -13.36 -17.68
N LEU A 461 -24.61 -12.10 -17.24
CA LEU A 461 -23.44 -11.46 -16.62
C LEU A 461 -23.37 -11.69 -15.10
N GLY A 462 -24.36 -12.36 -14.51
CA GLY A 462 -24.37 -12.72 -13.09
C GLY A 462 -25.15 -11.76 -12.18
N ASN A 463 -25.93 -10.82 -12.74
CA ASN A 463 -26.81 -9.97 -11.92
C ASN A 463 -27.98 -10.78 -11.35
N THR A 464 -28.06 -10.89 -10.03
CA THR A 464 -29.05 -11.73 -9.35
C THR A 464 -30.48 -11.21 -9.47
N TYR A 465 -30.66 -9.89 -9.55
CA TYR A 465 -31.98 -9.28 -9.83
C TYR A 465 -32.38 -9.46 -11.30
N GLY A 466 -31.41 -9.38 -12.21
CA GLY A 466 -31.62 -9.72 -13.61
C GLY A 466 -32.10 -11.16 -13.80
N MET A 467 -31.53 -12.13 -13.04
CA MET A 467 -31.98 -13.53 -13.04
C MET A 467 -33.41 -13.64 -12.50
N LYS A 468 -33.72 -13.00 -11.37
CA LYS A 468 -35.06 -12.98 -10.79
C LYS A 468 -36.07 -12.37 -11.76
N ASN A 469 -35.79 -11.19 -12.32
CA ASN A 469 -36.69 -10.50 -13.24
C ASN A 469 -36.84 -11.24 -14.59
N LEU A 470 -35.81 -11.95 -15.06
CA LEU A 470 -35.91 -12.84 -16.17
C LEU A 470 -36.83 -14.04 -15.86
N GLY A 471 -36.76 -14.61 -14.68
CA GLY A 471 -37.68 -15.63 -14.16
C GLY A 471 -39.15 -15.13 -14.20
N ASP A 472 -39.38 -13.89 -13.72
CA ASP A 472 -40.69 -13.24 -13.79
C ASP A 472 -41.17 -13.07 -15.24
N CYS A 473 -40.27 -12.72 -16.16
CA CYS A 473 -40.64 -12.62 -17.58
C CYS A 473 -41.16 -13.94 -18.13
N TYR A 474 -40.55 -15.07 -17.79
CA TYR A 474 -41.04 -16.40 -18.18
C TYR A 474 -42.34 -16.77 -17.47
N TYR A 475 -42.51 -16.42 -16.22
CA TYR A 475 -43.71 -16.72 -15.44
C TYR A 475 -44.92 -15.90 -15.90
N TYR A 476 -44.76 -14.57 -16.06
CA TYR A 476 -45.83 -13.64 -16.41
C TYR A 476 -45.99 -13.39 -17.93
N LYS A 477 -45.23 -14.08 -18.77
CA LYS A 477 -45.25 -13.90 -20.24
C LYS A 477 -44.83 -12.50 -20.69
N ILE A 478 -43.89 -11.89 -20.05
CA ILE A 478 -43.38 -10.55 -20.37
C ILE A 478 -42.34 -10.68 -21.51
N GLY A 479 -42.70 -10.29 -22.73
CA GLY A 479 -41.80 -10.31 -23.90
C GLY A 479 -41.37 -11.69 -24.40
N THR A 480 -41.85 -12.78 -23.77
CA THR A 480 -41.55 -14.17 -24.11
C THR A 480 -42.79 -15.07 -23.95
N LYS A 481 -42.64 -16.38 -24.12
CA LYS A 481 -43.65 -17.38 -23.78
C LYS A 481 -43.47 -17.81 -22.31
N ILE A 482 -44.55 -18.34 -21.72
CA ILE A 482 -44.49 -18.95 -20.39
C ILE A 482 -43.56 -20.16 -20.43
N ASP A 483 -42.68 -20.24 -19.44
CA ASP A 483 -41.78 -21.37 -19.23
C ASP A 483 -41.51 -21.49 -17.69
N GLU A 484 -42.36 -22.29 -17.04
CA GLU A 484 -42.29 -22.50 -15.58
C GLU A 484 -41.00 -23.20 -15.14
N GLN A 485 -40.49 -24.13 -15.97
CA GLN A 485 -39.24 -24.82 -15.70
C GLN A 485 -38.06 -23.83 -15.66
N ARG A 486 -37.99 -22.95 -16.68
CA ARG A 486 -36.95 -21.93 -16.76
C ARG A 486 -37.09 -20.89 -15.65
N THR A 487 -38.33 -20.54 -15.28
CA THR A 487 -38.60 -19.70 -14.10
C THR A 487 -37.97 -20.30 -12.83
N PHE A 488 -38.25 -21.57 -12.54
CA PHE A 488 -37.73 -22.26 -11.39
C PHE A 488 -36.20 -22.31 -11.37
N GLU A 489 -35.55 -22.65 -12.50
CA GLU A 489 -34.08 -22.71 -12.62
C GLU A 489 -33.44 -21.36 -12.30
N LEU A 490 -33.95 -20.26 -12.88
CA LEU A 490 -33.42 -18.90 -12.65
C LEU A 490 -33.61 -18.42 -11.22
N LEU A 491 -34.77 -18.71 -10.61
CA LEU A 491 -35.02 -18.37 -9.21
C LEU A 491 -34.12 -19.16 -8.25
N GLN A 492 -33.86 -20.44 -8.58
CA GLN A 492 -32.93 -21.27 -7.81
C GLN A 492 -31.50 -20.74 -7.91
N GLU A 493 -31.06 -20.31 -9.10
CA GLU A 493 -29.74 -19.71 -9.31
C GLU A 493 -29.62 -18.38 -8.57
N ALA A 494 -30.60 -17.48 -8.68
CA ALA A 494 -30.63 -16.22 -7.95
C ALA A 494 -30.62 -16.42 -6.44
N ALA A 495 -31.39 -17.38 -5.92
CA ALA A 495 -31.44 -17.73 -4.51
C ALA A 495 -30.10 -18.27 -3.99
N ASN A 496 -29.43 -19.14 -4.77
CA ASN A 496 -28.11 -19.69 -4.43
C ASN A 496 -27.03 -18.62 -4.38
N LEU A 497 -27.18 -17.55 -5.18
CA LEU A 497 -26.30 -16.38 -5.18
C LEU A 497 -26.69 -15.32 -4.14
N GLY A 498 -27.66 -15.60 -3.28
CA GLY A 498 -28.00 -14.74 -2.14
C GLY A 498 -29.12 -13.74 -2.39
N ASN A 499 -29.80 -13.74 -3.55
CA ASN A 499 -30.91 -12.82 -3.80
C ASN A 499 -32.12 -13.17 -2.93
N THR A 500 -32.44 -12.31 -1.98
CA THR A 500 -33.52 -12.56 -0.98
C THR A 500 -34.91 -12.60 -1.60
N SER A 501 -35.16 -11.78 -2.64
CA SER A 501 -36.40 -11.83 -3.42
C SER A 501 -36.50 -13.11 -4.26
N GLY A 502 -35.38 -13.53 -4.86
CA GLY A 502 -35.28 -14.82 -5.55
C GLY A 502 -35.54 -16.02 -4.62
N MET A 503 -35.03 -15.97 -3.38
CA MET A 503 -35.33 -16.99 -2.36
C MET A 503 -36.83 -17.03 -2.02
N ASN A 504 -37.47 -15.88 -1.86
CA ASN A 504 -38.92 -15.81 -1.63
C ASN A 504 -39.71 -16.41 -2.82
N ASP A 505 -39.37 -16.03 -4.04
CA ASP A 505 -40.09 -16.48 -5.25
C ASP A 505 -39.82 -17.99 -5.53
N LEU A 506 -38.63 -18.49 -5.17
CA LEU A 506 -38.33 -19.92 -5.16
C LEU A 506 -39.21 -20.67 -4.14
N GLY A 507 -39.39 -20.09 -2.94
CA GLY A 507 -40.33 -20.62 -1.94
C GLY A 507 -41.76 -20.68 -2.47
N HIS A 508 -42.20 -19.65 -3.19
CA HIS A 508 -43.49 -19.64 -3.88
C HIS A 508 -43.58 -20.76 -4.93
N SER A 509 -42.51 -20.96 -5.73
CA SER A 509 -42.46 -22.02 -6.73
C SER A 509 -42.57 -23.43 -6.12
N TYR A 510 -41.86 -23.70 -5.02
CA TYR A 510 -42.01 -24.97 -4.29
C TYR A 510 -43.40 -25.15 -3.67
N ARG A 511 -43.99 -24.06 -3.13
CA ARG A 511 -45.30 -24.14 -2.49
C ARG A 511 -46.41 -24.49 -3.46
N HIS A 512 -46.34 -23.98 -4.73
CA HIS A 512 -47.39 -24.11 -5.72
C HIS A 512 -47.05 -25.07 -6.86
N GLY A 513 -45.85 -25.63 -6.91
CA GLY A 513 -45.43 -26.58 -7.95
C GLY A 513 -45.13 -25.89 -9.30
N ILE A 514 -44.60 -24.66 -9.30
CA ILE A 514 -44.27 -23.92 -10.50
C ILE A 514 -42.86 -24.38 -10.98
N GLY A 515 -42.85 -25.07 -12.13
CA GLY A 515 -41.62 -25.65 -12.69
C GLY A 515 -40.98 -26.76 -11.84
N THR A 516 -41.67 -27.22 -10.80
CA THR A 516 -41.21 -28.26 -9.90
C THR A 516 -42.42 -28.99 -9.27
N ASN A 517 -42.20 -30.06 -8.50
CA ASN A 517 -43.27 -30.66 -7.70
C ASN A 517 -43.56 -29.80 -6.48
N VAL A 518 -44.81 -29.83 -5.99
CA VAL A 518 -45.17 -29.17 -4.73
C VAL A 518 -44.36 -29.78 -3.56
N ASP A 519 -43.62 -28.91 -2.87
CA ASP A 519 -42.82 -29.27 -1.70
C ASP A 519 -42.90 -28.14 -0.66
N LYS A 520 -43.83 -28.30 0.28
CA LYS A 520 -44.11 -27.28 1.30
C LYS A 520 -43.00 -27.17 2.35
N GLU A 521 -42.19 -28.19 2.54
CA GLU A 521 -41.08 -28.18 3.48
C GLU A 521 -39.93 -27.32 2.88
N LYS A 522 -39.59 -27.53 1.64
CA LYS A 522 -38.62 -26.66 0.93
C LYS A 522 -39.11 -25.22 0.77
N ALA A 523 -40.41 -25.02 0.56
CA ALA A 523 -40.99 -23.68 0.54
C ALA A 523 -40.77 -22.97 1.88
N PHE A 524 -41.03 -23.65 2.98
CA PHE A 524 -40.79 -23.15 4.34
C PHE A 524 -39.30 -22.77 4.53
N GLU A 525 -38.37 -23.67 4.16
CA GLU A 525 -36.92 -23.39 4.27
C GLU A 525 -36.50 -22.14 3.45
N CYS A 526 -37.01 -21.98 2.23
CA CYS A 526 -36.73 -20.83 1.39
C CYS A 526 -37.25 -19.52 2.00
N TYR A 527 -38.50 -19.53 2.50
CA TYR A 527 -39.08 -18.37 3.17
C TYR A 527 -38.35 -18.07 4.49
N GLN A 528 -37.95 -19.08 5.26
CA GLN A 528 -37.20 -18.88 6.49
C GLN A 528 -35.88 -18.19 6.21
N LYS A 529 -35.09 -18.68 5.20
CA LYS A 529 -33.83 -18.07 4.83
C LYS A 529 -34.00 -16.61 4.39
N ALA A 530 -35.00 -16.35 3.53
CA ALA A 530 -35.27 -14.98 3.06
C ALA A 530 -35.76 -14.06 4.19
N ALA A 531 -36.59 -14.58 5.13
CA ALA A 531 -37.12 -13.84 6.26
C ALA A 531 -36.01 -13.49 7.29
N ASP A 532 -35.08 -14.40 7.52
CA ASP A 532 -33.91 -14.18 8.39
C ASP A 532 -32.97 -13.12 7.81
N LEU A 533 -32.98 -12.95 6.49
CA LEU A 533 -32.32 -11.88 5.74
C LEU A 533 -33.22 -10.64 5.54
N GLU A 534 -34.22 -10.48 6.39
CA GLU A 534 -35.10 -9.30 6.47
C GLU A 534 -36.01 -9.03 5.26
N ASN A 535 -36.21 -10.00 4.39
CA ASN A 535 -37.18 -9.87 3.31
C ASN A 535 -38.62 -9.85 3.89
N CYS A 536 -39.28 -8.68 3.85
CA CYS A 536 -40.59 -8.47 4.46
C CYS A 536 -41.70 -9.34 3.85
N VAL A 537 -41.65 -9.63 2.54
CA VAL A 537 -42.62 -10.50 1.86
C VAL A 537 -42.42 -11.96 2.30
N ALA A 538 -41.17 -12.39 2.42
CA ALA A 538 -40.85 -13.70 2.95
C ALA A 538 -41.24 -13.85 4.42
N GLN A 539 -41.07 -12.82 5.23
CA GLN A 539 -41.56 -12.79 6.63
C GLN A 539 -43.09 -12.99 6.70
N TYR A 540 -43.83 -12.35 5.80
CA TYR A 540 -45.27 -12.54 5.68
C TYR A 540 -45.61 -14.00 5.28
N ASN A 541 -44.96 -14.52 4.24
CA ASN A 541 -45.19 -15.87 3.74
C ASN A 541 -44.83 -16.93 4.80
N LEU A 542 -43.74 -16.73 5.53
CA LEU A 542 -43.33 -17.61 6.64
C LEU A 542 -44.33 -17.57 7.80
N ALA A 543 -44.82 -16.38 8.15
CA ALA A 543 -45.86 -16.22 9.15
C ALA A 543 -47.13 -16.98 8.75
N PHE A 544 -47.54 -16.90 7.50
CA PHE A 544 -48.67 -17.62 6.93
C PHE A 544 -48.48 -19.15 7.04
N MET A 545 -47.28 -19.67 6.74
CA MET A 545 -46.97 -21.10 6.84
C MET A 545 -47.07 -21.56 8.28
N TYR A 546 -46.56 -20.81 9.27
CA TYR A 546 -46.77 -21.11 10.70
C TYR A 546 -48.24 -21.04 11.13
N GLU A 547 -49.03 -20.07 10.61
CA GLU A 547 -50.48 -19.98 10.91
C GLU A 547 -51.24 -21.20 10.42
N LYS A 548 -50.90 -21.71 9.24
CA LYS A 548 -51.62 -22.82 8.59
C LYS A 548 -51.05 -24.21 8.94
N GLY A 549 -49.81 -24.27 9.41
CA GLY A 549 -49.08 -25.53 9.55
C GLY A 549 -48.69 -26.13 8.22
N GLU A 550 -48.29 -25.29 7.25
CA GLU A 550 -47.83 -25.73 5.93
C GLU A 550 -46.31 -25.90 5.93
N GLY A 551 -45.80 -27.10 5.65
CA GLY A 551 -44.36 -27.41 5.66
C GLY A 551 -43.69 -27.32 7.02
N THR A 552 -44.48 -27.04 8.07
CA THR A 552 -44.05 -26.96 9.47
C THR A 552 -45.24 -27.23 10.40
N GLU A 553 -44.98 -27.44 11.70
CA GLU A 553 -46.03 -27.50 12.69
C GLU A 553 -46.72 -26.13 12.86
N LYS A 554 -48.05 -26.17 13.05
CA LYS A 554 -48.84 -24.95 13.29
C LYS A 554 -48.36 -24.25 14.58
N ASN A 555 -48.01 -22.98 14.50
CA ASN A 555 -47.52 -22.19 15.62
C ASN A 555 -47.96 -20.74 15.52
N LEU A 556 -49.01 -20.37 16.25
CA LEU A 556 -49.57 -19.03 16.20
C LEU A 556 -48.64 -17.96 16.79
N ASP A 557 -47.83 -18.30 17.81
CA ASP A 557 -46.92 -17.33 18.43
C ASP A 557 -45.80 -16.96 17.44
N LYS A 558 -45.24 -17.93 16.73
CA LYS A 558 -44.27 -17.68 15.66
C LYS A 558 -44.91 -16.94 14.47
N ALA A 559 -46.16 -17.27 14.12
CA ALA A 559 -46.87 -16.52 13.08
C ALA A 559 -47.03 -15.05 13.44
N ILE A 560 -47.47 -14.76 14.68
CA ILE A 560 -47.61 -13.39 15.18
C ILE A 560 -46.26 -12.65 15.19
N TYR A 561 -45.18 -13.32 15.61
CA TYR A 561 -43.85 -12.77 15.62
C TYR A 561 -43.42 -12.31 14.21
N TRP A 562 -43.55 -13.20 13.21
CA TRP A 562 -43.15 -12.88 11.84
C TRP A 562 -44.08 -11.87 11.15
N TYR A 563 -45.41 -11.93 11.42
CA TYR A 563 -46.31 -10.89 10.96
C TYR A 563 -45.99 -9.52 11.57
N LYS A 564 -45.53 -9.44 12.83
CA LYS A 564 -45.09 -8.18 13.44
C LYS A 564 -43.88 -7.59 12.70
N LYS A 565 -42.89 -8.45 12.43
CA LYS A 565 -41.71 -8.01 11.67
C LYS A 565 -42.08 -7.51 10.25
N SER A 566 -42.90 -8.28 9.55
CA SER A 566 -43.35 -7.89 8.20
C SER A 566 -44.21 -6.62 8.23
N ALA A 567 -45.02 -6.41 9.28
CA ALA A 567 -45.93 -5.25 9.40
C ALA A 567 -45.23 -3.91 9.51
N GLU A 568 -43.93 -3.87 9.77
CA GLU A 568 -43.14 -2.64 9.75
C GLU A 568 -43.07 -2.04 8.34
N GLN A 569 -43.20 -2.86 7.30
CA GLN A 569 -43.06 -2.47 5.89
C GLN A 569 -44.24 -2.88 4.99
N GLU A 570 -45.08 -3.87 5.39
CA GLU A 570 -46.14 -4.47 4.59
C GLU A 570 -47.53 -4.23 5.19
N GLN A 571 -48.43 -3.60 4.40
CA GLN A 571 -49.81 -3.31 4.82
C GLN A 571 -50.64 -4.58 5.06
N ASP A 572 -50.45 -5.60 4.22
CA ASP A 572 -51.17 -6.87 4.35
C ASP A 572 -50.84 -7.58 5.67
N ALA A 573 -49.57 -7.51 6.08
CA ALA A 573 -49.15 -8.00 7.40
C ALA A 573 -49.80 -7.24 8.55
N GLN A 574 -49.95 -5.92 8.43
CA GLN A 574 -50.67 -5.10 9.43
C GLN A 574 -52.12 -5.47 9.54
N MET A 575 -52.85 -5.70 8.42
CA MET A 575 -54.24 -6.14 8.41
C MET A 575 -54.39 -7.52 9.02
N LYS A 576 -53.48 -8.44 8.65
CA LYS A 576 -53.51 -9.82 9.16
C LYS A 576 -53.23 -9.90 10.68
N LEU A 577 -52.27 -9.12 11.14
CA LEU A 577 -51.95 -9.02 12.56
C LEU A 577 -53.14 -8.49 13.38
N LYS A 578 -53.86 -7.47 12.87
CA LYS A 578 -55.10 -6.96 13.51
C LYS A 578 -56.21 -7.99 13.57
N GLN A 579 -56.29 -8.93 12.63
CA GLN A 579 -57.24 -10.03 12.65
C GLN A 579 -56.89 -11.12 13.69
N LEU A 580 -55.61 -11.44 13.84
CA LEU A 580 -55.14 -12.47 14.77
C LEU A 580 -55.10 -12.03 16.25
N LEU A 581 -55.06 -10.73 16.50
CA LEU A 581 -55.03 -10.16 17.85
C LEU A 581 -56.44 -9.75 18.36
N LYS A 582 -57.50 -9.91 17.55
CA LYS A 582 -58.91 -9.83 17.95
C LYS A 582 -59.43 -11.18 18.38
#